data_bf6f17fe4b379a259d44418fef195a57
#
_entry.id   bf6f17fe4b379a259d44418fef195a57
#
_cell.length_a   1.000
_cell.length_b   1.000
_cell.length_c   1.000
_cell.angle_alpha   90.00
_cell.angle_beta   90.00
_cell.angle_gamma   90.00
#
_symmetry.space_group_name_H-M   'P 1'
#
loop_
_entity.id
_entity.type
_entity.pdbx_description
1 polymer ?
#
loop_
_entity_poly.entity_id
_entity_poly.type
_entity_poly.pdbx_seq_one_letter_code
_entity_poly.pdbx_strand_id
1 'polypeptide(L)'
;MLNMKKYYQTLLSSSSELAALLGQNGEILSAYPDEVTKFPVIIYEDSNQRDIAFSDNLPNGTSASVRIHIFTKALDGYSTTTAFGKVIHDLFRSDFWTQTANTELSEDDNIKHRIMDFSREFYEI
;
A
#
# COMPACT_ATOMS: atom_id res chain seq x y z
N MET A 1 -15.08 -12.61 -5.82
CA MET A 1 -14.29 -11.66 -5.00
C MET A 1 -12.95 -12.29 -4.63
N LEU A 2 -11.88 -11.51 -4.74
CA LEU A 2 -10.53 -11.98 -4.44
C LEU A 2 -10.18 -11.67 -2.97
N ASN A 3 -9.46 -12.57 -2.33
CA ASN A 3 -8.92 -12.30 -1.00
C ASN A 3 -7.56 -11.59 -1.17
N MET A 4 -7.59 -10.26 -1.14
CA MET A 4 -6.43 -9.44 -1.44
C MET A 4 -5.55 -9.11 -0.24
N LYS A 5 -6.01 -9.30 0.99
CA LYS A 5 -5.20 -8.96 2.18
C LYS A 5 -3.91 -9.77 2.22
N LYS A 6 -4.01 -11.07 2.00
CA LYS A 6 -2.82 -11.93 1.96
C LYS A 6 -1.90 -11.57 0.80
N TYR A 7 -2.47 -11.20 -0.34
CA TYR A 7 -1.73 -10.75 -1.51
C TYR A 7 -0.87 -9.53 -1.19
N TYR A 8 -1.49 -8.49 -0.62
CA TYR A 8 -0.77 -7.27 -0.27
C TYR A 8 0.29 -7.51 0.80
N GLN A 9 -0.03 -8.31 1.82
CA GLN A 9 0.93 -8.65 2.86
C GLN A 9 2.15 -9.34 2.26
N THR A 10 1.94 -10.30 1.38
CA THR A 10 3.02 -11.04 0.72
C THR A 10 3.86 -10.12 -0.16
N LEU A 11 3.21 -9.27 -0.95
CA LEU A 11 3.90 -8.35 -1.84
C LEU A 11 4.77 -7.36 -1.06
N LEU A 12 4.21 -6.71 -0.06
CA LEU A 12 4.95 -5.73 0.76
C LEU A 12 6.08 -6.41 1.55
N SER A 13 5.85 -7.61 2.05
CA SER A 13 6.87 -8.35 2.82
C SER A 13 7.98 -8.93 1.95
N SER A 14 7.79 -9.01 0.64
CA SER A 14 8.78 -9.55 -0.28
C SER A 14 9.94 -8.60 -0.57
N SER A 15 9.79 -7.31 -0.28
CA SER A 15 10.79 -6.30 -0.60
C SER A 15 11.83 -6.18 0.51
N SER A 16 13.09 -6.51 0.20
CA SER A 16 14.19 -6.31 1.13
C SER A 16 14.49 -4.82 1.36
N GLU A 17 14.29 -3.99 0.35
CA GLU A 17 14.47 -2.55 0.45
C GLU A 17 13.45 -1.94 1.43
N LEU A 18 12.20 -2.37 1.34
CA LEU A 18 11.16 -1.90 2.24
C LEU A 18 11.43 -2.35 3.67
N ALA A 19 11.84 -3.60 3.86
CA ALA A 19 12.22 -4.13 5.17
C ALA A 19 13.37 -3.33 5.78
N ALA A 20 14.36 -2.93 4.98
CA ALA A 20 15.48 -2.13 5.44
C ALA A 20 15.02 -0.73 5.89
N LEU A 21 14.10 -0.11 5.17
CA LEU A 21 13.55 1.19 5.54
C LEU A 21 12.71 1.12 6.82
N LEU A 22 11.94 0.04 7.00
CA LEU A 22 11.13 -0.15 8.21
C LEU A 22 11.99 -0.36 9.45
N GLY A 23 13.11 -1.06 9.31
CA GLY A 23 13.99 -1.34 10.44
C GLY A 23 13.34 -2.25 11.48
N GLN A 24 13.85 -2.21 12.71
CA GLN A 24 13.35 -3.07 13.80
C GLN A 24 12.04 -2.59 14.39
N ASN A 25 11.76 -1.29 14.32
CA ASN A 25 10.59 -0.68 14.94
C ASN A 25 9.42 -0.48 13.98
N GLY A 26 9.67 -0.61 12.69
CA GLY A 26 8.63 -0.44 11.69
C GLY A 26 7.77 -1.67 11.52
N GLU A 27 6.53 -1.48 11.08
CA GLU A 27 5.62 -2.59 10.86
C GLU A 27 4.69 -2.34 9.67
N ILE A 28 4.11 -3.43 9.18
CA ILE A 28 3.12 -3.42 8.10
C ILE A 28 1.83 -3.96 8.67
N LEU A 29 0.75 -3.17 8.60
CA LEU A 29 -0.55 -3.50 9.18
C LEU A 29 -1.61 -3.59 8.09
N SER A 30 -2.57 -4.50 8.28
CA SER A 30 -3.70 -4.71 7.36
C SER A 30 -4.95 -3.92 7.74
N ALA A 31 -4.91 -3.19 8.85
CA ALA A 31 -6.03 -2.40 9.31
C ALA A 31 -5.51 -1.20 10.08
N TYR A 32 -6.27 -0.11 10.03
CA TYR A 32 -5.94 1.09 10.79
C TYR A 32 -6.05 0.78 12.29
N PRO A 33 -5.01 1.04 13.08
CA PRO A 33 -5.10 0.93 14.55
C PRO A 33 -5.89 2.10 15.11
N ASP A 34 -6.37 1.97 16.34
CA ASP A 34 -7.05 3.07 17.04
C ASP A 34 -6.12 4.28 17.18
N GLU A 35 -4.84 4.02 17.39
CA GLU A 35 -3.82 5.05 17.50
C GLU A 35 -2.52 4.58 16.85
N VAL A 36 -1.92 5.44 16.03
CA VAL A 36 -0.62 5.15 15.41
C VAL A 36 0.46 5.57 16.40
N THR A 37 1.12 4.58 17.01
CA THR A 37 2.15 4.81 18.04
C THR A 37 3.54 4.37 17.62
N LYS A 38 3.65 3.49 16.64
CA LYS A 38 4.94 2.99 16.13
C LYS A 38 5.23 3.62 14.78
N PHE A 39 6.49 4.00 14.59
CA PHE A 39 6.95 4.62 13.35
C PHE A 39 8.28 4.00 12.94
N PRO A 40 8.54 3.86 11.64
CA PRO A 40 7.59 4.03 10.55
C PRO A 40 6.55 2.90 10.52
N VAL A 41 5.40 3.16 9.95
CA VAL A 41 4.36 2.14 9.77
C VAL A 41 3.73 2.26 8.39
N ILE A 42 3.45 1.11 7.78
CA ILE A 42 2.73 1.01 6.53
C ILE A 42 1.41 0.31 6.82
N ILE A 43 0.31 0.92 6.38
CA ILE A 43 -1.03 0.36 6.56
C ILE A 43 -1.63 0.20 5.18
N TYR A 44 -2.09 -1.00 4.83
CA TYR A 44 -2.76 -1.23 3.57
C TYR A 44 -4.23 -1.52 3.77
N GLU A 45 -5.05 -0.97 2.88
CA GLU A 45 -6.50 -1.16 2.90
C GLU A 45 -6.96 -1.63 1.51
N ASP A 46 -7.75 -2.70 1.48
CA ASP A 46 -8.40 -3.16 0.26
C ASP A 46 -9.55 -2.18 -0.02
N SER A 47 -9.30 -1.20 -0.90
CA SER A 47 -10.19 -0.05 -1.02
C SER A 47 -11.38 -0.30 -1.93
N ASN A 48 -11.25 -1.14 -2.96
CA ASN A 48 -12.34 -1.42 -3.87
C ASN A 48 -12.06 -2.65 -4.72
N GLN A 49 -13.12 -3.41 -5.01
CA GLN A 49 -13.09 -4.46 -6.01
C GLN A 49 -14.37 -4.37 -6.84
N ARG A 50 -14.25 -4.54 -8.15
CA ARG A 50 -15.41 -4.56 -9.04
C ARG A 50 -15.21 -5.58 -10.15
N ASP A 51 -16.33 -6.14 -10.61
CA ASP A 51 -16.32 -7.06 -11.74
C ASP A 51 -16.11 -6.29 -13.05
N ILE A 52 -15.31 -6.86 -13.93
CA ILE A 52 -15.02 -6.30 -15.23
C ILE A 52 -15.02 -7.39 -16.31
N ALA A 53 -14.99 -6.96 -17.57
CA ALA A 53 -14.85 -7.86 -18.73
C ALA A 53 -15.93 -8.95 -18.74
N PHE A 54 -17.18 -8.55 -19.04
CA PHE A 54 -18.31 -9.46 -19.06
C PHE A 54 -18.35 -10.27 -20.35
N SER A 55 -18.64 -11.57 -20.22
CA SER A 55 -18.87 -12.48 -21.30
C SER A 55 -20.09 -13.32 -20.95
N ASP A 56 -21.10 -13.40 -21.85
CA ASP A 56 -22.37 -14.08 -21.61
C ASP A 56 -23.05 -13.61 -20.30
N ASN A 57 -22.96 -12.31 -20.00
CA ASN A 57 -23.47 -11.67 -18.77
C ASN A 57 -22.78 -12.13 -17.48
N LEU A 58 -21.65 -12.83 -17.58
CA LEU A 58 -20.85 -13.22 -16.44
C LEU A 58 -19.54 -12.46 -16.43
N PRO A 59 -19.07 -11.97 -15.26
CA PRO A 59 -17.79 -11.31 -15.20
C PRO A 59 -16.64 -12.31 -15.38
N ASN A 60 -15.61 -11.94 -16.15
CA ASN A 60 -14.43 -12.75 -16.32
C ASN A 60 -13.15 -11.99 -15.92
N GLY A 61 -13.31 -10.98 -15.09
CA GLY A 61 -12.19 -10.23 -14.52
C GLY A 61 -12.62 -9.44 -13.30
N THR A 62 -11.64 -8.98 -12.54
CA THR A 62 -11.84 -8.15 -11.35
C THR A 62 -10.85 -6.99 -11.37
N SER A 63 -11.34 -5.77 -11.16
CA SER A 63 -10.50 -4.62 -10.90
C SER A 63 -10.36 -4.45 -9.39
N ALA A 64 -9.14 -4.50 -8.89
CA ALA A 64 -8.84 -4.33 -7.47
C ALA A 64 -8.10 -3.03 -7.24
N SER A 65 -8.42 -2.34 -6.15
CA SER A 65 -7.74 -1.12 -5.73
C SER A 65 -7.30 -1.25 -4.28
N VAL A 66 -6.11 -0.76 -3.99
CA VAL A 66 -5.53 -0.78 -2.65
C VAL A 66 -5.08 0.63 -2.28
N ARG A 67 -5.28 1.00 -1.03
CA ARG A 67 -4.76 2.25 -0.48
C ARG A 67 -3.66 1.92 0.51
N ILE A 68 -2.51 2.54 0.31
CA ILE A 68 -1.34 2.38 1.18
C ILE A 68 -1.14 3.68 1.95
N HIS A 69 -1.10 3.58 3.28
CA HIS A 69 -0.76 4.69 4.15
C HIS A 69 0.66 4.48 4.68
N ILE A 70 1.47 5.53 4.62
CA ILE A 70 2.83 5.52 5.15
C ILE A 70 2.93 6.63 6.19
N PHE A 71 3.28 6.26 7.43
CA PHE A 71 3.49 7.23 8.51
C PHE A 71 4.93 7.20 8.96
N THR A 72 5.57 8.38 9.01
CA THR A 72 6.93 8.52 9.54
C THR A 72 7.00 9.70 10.49
N LYS A 73 8.01 9.72 11.37
CA LYS A 73 8.31 10.88 12.21
C LYS A 73 9.53 11.60 11.65
N ALA A 74 9.40 12.90 11.40
CA ALA A 74 10.43 13.69 10.75
C ALA A 74 11.69 13.89 11.61
N LEU A 75 11.55 13.84 12.94
CA LEU A 75 12.67 14.12 13.85
C LEU A 75 13.54 12.91 14.19
N ASP A 76 13.17 11.72 13.73
CA ASP A 76 13.87 10.50 14.13
C ASP A 76 15.05 10.14 13.23
N GLY A 77 15.38 11.00 12.25
CA GLY A 77 16.48 10.74 11.31
C GLY A 77 16.21 9.58 10.35
N TYR A 78 14.96 9.13 10.28
CA TYR A 78 14.55 8.02 9.43
C TYR A 78 14.26 8.47 8.01
N SER A 79 14.10 7.48 7.15
CA SER A 79 13.65 7.69 5.79
C SER A 79 12.32 8.43 5.77
N THR A 80 12.23 9.42 4.89
CA THR A 80 11.00 10.19 4.71
C THR A 80 9.95 9.33 4.03
N THR A 81 8.69 9.80 4.02
CA THR A 81 7.63 9.12 3.27
C THR A 81 7.97 9.01 1.79
N THR A 82 8.78 9.92 1.25
CA THR A 82 9.22 9.87 -0.15
C THR A 82 10.06 8.64 -0.44
N ALA A 83 11.00 8.29 0.46
CA ALA A 83 11.82 7.09 0.28
C ALA A 83 10.96 5.82 0.29
N PHE A 84 10.03 5.72 1.25
CA PHE A 84 9.06 4.62 1.28
C PHE A 84 8.19 4.60 0.03
N GLY A 85 7.68 5.76 -0.38
CA GLY A 85 6.81 5.88 -1.54
C GLY A 85 7.48 5.41 -2.81
N LYS A 86 8.76 5.73 -2.99
CA LYS A 86 9.52 5.29 -4.15
C LYS A 86 9.66 3.78 -4.20
N VAL A 87 10.01 3.15 -3.08
CA VAL A 87 10.16 1.69 -3.02
C VAL A 87 8.82 1.01 -3.27
N ILE A 88 7.74 1.50 -2.65
CA ILE A 88 6.40 0.94 -2.81
C ILE A 88 5.89 1.12 -4.24
N HIS A 89 6.10 2.30 -4.82
CA HIS A 89 5.73 2.55 -6.21
C HIS A 89 6.41 1.56 -7.16
N ASP A 90 7.72 1.39 -7.03
CA ASP A 90 8.47 0.48 -7.89
C ASP A 90 8.05 -0.98 -7.67
N LEU A 91 7.78 -1.36 -6.43
CA LEU A 91 7.32 -2.70 -6.09
C LEU A 91 5.97 -3.02 -6.74
N PHE A 92 4.99 -2.14 -6.57
CA PHE A 92 3.67 -2.33 -7.16
C PHE A 92 3.72 -2.26 -8.68
N ARG A 93 4.50 -1.34 -9.23
CA ARG A 93 4.67 -1.25 -10.68
C ARG A 93 5.28 -2.53 -11.27
N SER A 94 6.26 -3.12 -10.61
CA SER A 94 6.85 -4.37 -11.06
C SER A 94 5.85 -5.53 -11.05
N ASP A 95 4.81 -5.43 -10.23
CA ASP A 95 3.71 -6.39 -10.15
C ASP A 95 2.49 -5.93 -10.96
N PHE A 96 2.69 -5.04 -11.92
CA PHE A 96 1.70 -4.58 -12.89
C PHE A 96 0.56 -3.73 -12.32
N TRP A 97 0.78 -3.11 -11.17
CA TRP A 97 -0.17 -2.13 -10.61
C TRP A 97 0.06 -0.75 -11.20
N THR A 98 -1.01 0.01 -11.31
CA THR A 98 -0.96 1.41 -11.75
C THR A 98 -1.24 2.30 -10.56
N GLN A 99 -0.37 3.30 -10.33
CA GLN A 99 -0.60 4.29 -9.29
C GLN A 99 -1.68 5.26 -9.76
N THR A 100 -2.72 5.43 -8.96
CA THR A 100 -3.84 6.33 -9.26
C THR A 100 -3.84 7.58 -8.41
N ALA A 101 -3.16 7.57 -7.27
CA ALA A 101 -3.00 8.75 -6.42
C ALA A 101 -1.74 8.62 -5.57
N ASN A 102 -1.16 9.78 -5.23
CA ASN A 102 0.01 9.88 -4.35
C ASN A 102 0.02 11.27 -3.74
N THR A 103 -0.27 11.35 -2.44
CA THR A 103 -0.41 12.64 -1.74
C THR A 103 0.28 12.56 -0.38
N GLU A 104 1.05 13.59 -0.04
CA GLU A 104 1.65 13.69 1.28
C GLU A 104 0.90 14.73 2.10
N LEU A 105 0.60 14.37 3.34
CA LEU A 105 -0.08 15.20 4.31
C LEU A 105 0.81 15.40 5.53
N SER A 106 0.74 16.58 6.15
CA SER A 106 1.40 16.83 7.42
C SER A 106 0.40 16.63 8.55
N GLU A 107 0.76 15.77 9.49
CA GLU A 107 -0.02 15.55 10.70
C GLU A 107 0.61 16.32 11.86
N ASP A 108 0.03 16.21 13.05
CA ASP A 108 0.58 16.83 14.25
C ASP A 108 1.86 16.10 14.72
N ASP A 109 2.65 16.75 15.58
CA ASP A 109 3.84 16.17 16.23
C ASP A 109 4.92 15.67 15.26
N ASN A 110 5.13 16.38 14.15
CA ASN A 110 6.13 16.03 13.12
C ASN A 110 5.88 14.71 12.42
N ILE A 111 4.68 14.20 12.49
CA ILE A 111 4.28 13.00 11.77
C ILE A 111 4.01 13.38 10.31
N LYS A 112 4.57 12.60 9.40
CA LYS A 112 4.30 12.72 7.97
C LYS A 112 3.49 11.52 7.52
N HIS A 113 2.48 11.79 6.70
CA HIS A 113 1.55 10.78 6.23
C HIS A 113 1.47 10.86 4.71
N ARG A 114 1.78 9.77 4.04
CA ARG A 114 1.60 9.67 2.59
C ARG A 114 0.54 8.64 2.28
N ILE A 115 -0.34 8.98 1.35
CA ILE A 115 -1.39 8.09 0.86
C ILE A 115 -1.09 7.79 -0.60
N MET A 116 -1.01 6.50 -0.93
CA MET A 116 -0.81 6.04 -2.30
C MET A 116 -1.91 5.06 -2.66
N ASP A 117 -2.56 5.29 -3.79
CA ASP A 117 -3.58 4.39 -4.31
C ASP A 117 -3.06 3.70 -5.56
N PHE A 118 -3.30 2.40 -5.65
CA PHE A 118 -2.93 1.58 -6.79
C PHE A 118 -4.13 0.75 -7.24
N SER A 119 -4.19 0.47 -8.54
CA SER A 119 -5.21 -0.42 -9.08
C SER A 119 -4.59 -1.40 -10.08
N ARG A 120 -5.22 -2.56 -10.17
CA ARG A 120 -4.84 -3.61 -11.13
C ARG A 120 -6.06 -4.41 -11.52
N GLU A 121 -6.08 -4.81 -12.80
CA GLU A 121 -7.13 -5.69 -13.33
C GLU A 121 -6.61 -7.12 -13.39
N PHE A 122 -7.42 -8.04 -12.89
CA PHE A 122 -7.14 -9.47 -12.90
C PHE A 122 -8.18 -10.15 -13.78
N TYR A 123 -7.73 -10.94 -14.75
CA TYR A 123 -8.62 -11.65 -15.67
C TYR A 123 -8.55 -13.15 -15.43
N GLU A 124 -9.71 -13.78 -15.53
CA GLU A 124 -9.79 -15.24 -15.56
C GLU A 124 -9.45 -15.73 -16.95
N ILE A 125 -8.67 -16.79 -17.02
CA ILE A 125 -8.23 -17.40 -18.28
C ILE A 125 -9.05 -18.65 -18.54
#